data_5df35ab9018d71cb6d4a56fcf7baa859
#
_entry.id   5df35ab9018d71cb6d4a56fcf7baa859
#
_cell.length_a   1.000
_cell.length_b   1.000
_cell.length_c   1.000
_cell.angle_alpha   90.00
_cell.angle_beta   90.00
_cell.angle_gamma   90.00
#
_symmetry.space_group_name_H-M   'P 1'
#
loop_
_entity.id
_entity.type
_entity.pdbx_description
1 polymer ?
#
loop_
_entity_poly.entity_id
_entity_poly.type
_entity_poly.pdbx_seq_one_letter_code
_entity_poly.pdbx_strand_id
1 'polypeptide(L)'
;MKTSTQIHWRRCLMGLIALLTLALVACGGGADAPAAPAGPTPTVANVIPAVPAIKDTPVPQAKATEVVAATKVPAAPVSARDTAIVVSNEEPLALGFSGNGCTGNIQSTACEEWIGEPFTWIDNKTYEVVPLSHIEGWEQVAPDRWRFKLREGVKFHNGVAWDSAQAAFWLNWSGDEETAGNEGANSFGFHGVIGGEVVDPLTVDITCGKACPILPRTLIFTKVMETGWWQGASEDEKVSKNVGLGPYKLVEWQRGVKVDLEAYEDYKPNKAFAAQAPIIQNLRLVWRTEALVRAAMLEAGEADWAEISLDDRDRVPKHVVGTNNEAYLFVIDTIHHPELSKKDVREALTLAVDCEKLMKQIFDDLFTCFTGMAQMGTEGITEHNSRGYDFDPARSRQLLEQAGYDPENVIKLHMRNQRIPKDTEYGEAVVSSWKEVGINAELHVVESSVHTNVGRSNCGHGRSKTDFENAAGSTLTEKCASLGPGKTTFQSMHLTAPATSTESLDFASRQGRLRLSCYGRSSGVCDDTLQAMTDACVVINFGPERVKCNTDIADYVRDNFLVYGNFVNVAVYGLSADLEWDPYYSPRIRANTLKFTK
;
A
#
# COMPACT_ATOMS: atom_id res chain seq x y z
N MET A 1 11.89 -39.76 34.87
CA MET A 1 10.67 -40.35 35.48
C MET A 1 9.87 -39.25 36.17
N LYS A 2 8.82 -38.80 35.55
CA LYS A 2 7.68 -37.93 35.92
C LYS A 2 7.48 -36.94 34.75
N THR A 3 6.73 -37.07 33.73
CA THR A 3 5.64 -37.87 33.18
C THR A 3 4.35 -37.07 33.09
N SER A 4 3.98 -36.80 31.89
CA SER A 4 2.71 -37.17 31.27
C SER A 4 1.49 -37.24 32.22
N THR A 5 0.84 -36.07 32.51
CA THR A 5 -0.53 -36.07 33.06
C THR A 5 -1.30 -34.78 32.85
N GLN A 6 -1.10 -34.04 31.77
CA GLN A 6 -1.90 -32.80 31.46
C GLN A 6 -2.60 -32.78 30.11
N ILE A 7 -2.68 -33.90 29.37
CA ILE A 7 -3.30 -33.92 28.03
C ILE A 7 -4.72 -34.51 28.00
N HIS A 8 -5.29 -34.95 29.12
CA HIS A 8 -6.58 -35.67 29.12
C HIS A 8 -7.81 -34.91 29.61
N TRP A 9 -7.73 -33.62 29.97
CA TRP A 9 -8.90 -32.88 30.50
C TRP A 9 -9.65 -32.01 29.46
N ARG A 10 -9.13 -31.84 28.27
CA ARG A 10 -9.81 -31.02 27.23
C ARG A 10 -10.70 -31.81 26.26
N ARG A 11 -10.76 -33.16 26.35
CA ARG A 11 -11.59 -33.97 25.46
C ARG A 11 -12.92 -34.47 26.08
N CYS A 12 -13.20 -34.21 27.34
CA CYS A 12 -14.45 -34.63 28.01
C CYS A 12 -15.52 -33.56 28.12
N LEU A 13 -15.31 -32.30 27.72
CA LEU A 13 -16.35 -31.26 27.81
C LEU A 13 -17.13 -30.99 26.53
N MET A 14 -16.78 -31.57 25.39
CA MET A 14 -17.54 -31.47 24.14
C MET A 14 -18.50 -32.63 23.86
N GLY A 15 -18.65 -33.56 24.76
CA GLY A 15 -19.52 -34.75 24.60
C GLY A 15 -20.93 -34.63 25.18
N LEU A 16 -21.28 -33.53 25.87
CA LEU A 16 -22.54 -33.42 26.63
C LEU A 16 -23.56 -32.39 26.12
N ILE A 17 -23.33 -31.71 25.00
CA ILE A 17 -24.27 -30.73 24.41
C ILE A 17 -24.99 -31.25 23.14
N ALA A 18 -24.63 -32.45 22.66
CA ALA A 18 -25.18 -32.99 21.41
C ALA A 18 -26.36 -33.98 21.59
N LEU A 19 -26.98 -34.08 22.76
CA LEU A 19 -28.04 -35.07 23.02
C LEU A 19 -29.38 -34.51 23.52
N LEU A 20 -29.70 -33.23 23.26
CA LEU A 20 -30.99 -32.66 23.71
C LEU A 20 -31.80 -31.92 22.63
N THR A 21 -31.61 -32.21 21.34
CA THR A 21 -32.45 -31.64 20.26
C THR A 21 -32.83 -32.67 19.22
N LEU A 22 -33.44 -33.77 19.64
CA LEU A 22 -34.06 -34.73 18.71
C LEU A 22 -35.34 -35.35 19.34
N ALA A 23 -36.34 -34.52 19.54
CA ALA A 23 -37.73 -34.98 19.72
C ALA A 23 -38.66 -33.81 19.49
N LEU A 24 -39.23 -33.71 18.28
CA LEU A 24 -40.51 -33.08 17.96
C LEU A 24 -40.53 -32.71 16.45
N VAL A 25 -40.78 -33.66 15.60
CA VAL A 25 -41.60 -33.50 14.39
C VAL A 25 -42.04 -34.88 13.93
N ALA A 26 -43.27 -35.20 14.20
CA ALA A 26 -44.03 -36.18 13.46
C ALA A 26 -45.49 -35.73 13.46
N CYS A 27 -46.08 -35.81 12.28
CA CYS A 27 -47.51 -35.72 11.94
C CYS A 27 -47.95 -34.42 11.25
N GLY A 28 -48.38 -34.61 10.00
CA GLY A 28 -49.29 -33.75 9.31
C GLY A 28 -49.08 -33.70 7.80
N GLY A 29 -49.62 -34.72 7.07
CA GLY A 29 -49.73 -34.69 5.62
C GLY A 29 -50.87 -33.78 5.16
N GLY A 30 -50.83 -33.31 3.92
CA GLY A 30 -51.96 -32.65 3.28
C GLY A 30 -51.62 -31.85 2.03
N ALA A 31 -51.83 -32.49 0.88
CA ALA A 31 -52.43 -31.99 -0.35
C ALA A 31 -51.81 -30.77 -1.08
N ASP A 32 -51.51 -31.05 -2.33
CA ASP A 32 -51.24 -30.11 -3.45
C ASP A 32 -52.36 -29.06 -3.63
N ALA A 33 -51.95 -27.80 -3.80
CA ALA A 33 -52.81 -26.76 -4.34
C ALA A 33 -52.15 -26.16 -5.60
N PRO A 34 -52.92 -25.87 -6.66
CA PRO A 34 -52.41 -25.51 -7.96
C PRO A 34 -51.89 -24.06 -8.03
N ALA A 35 -50.87 -23.85 -8.87
CA ALA A 35 -50.27 -22.57 -9.17
C ALA A 35 -51.28 -21.56 -9.74
N ALA A 36 -51.28 -20.36 -9.16
CA ALA A 36 -52.02 -19.21 -9.69
C ALA A 36 -51.24 -18.54 -10.85
N PRO A 37 -51.96 -17.99 -11.86
CA PRO A 37 -51.32 -17.40 -13.03
C PRO A 37 -50.63 -16.06 -12.70
N ALA A 38 -49.50 -15.83 -13.36
CA ALA A 38 -48.73 -14.60 -13.28
C ALA A 38 -49.53 -13.39 -13.77
N GLY A 39 -49.71 -12.39 -12.92
CA GLY A 39 -50.26 -11.10 -13.27
C GLY A 39 -49.25 -10.21 -13.99
N PRO A 40 -49.70 -9.24 -14.78
CA PRO A 40 -48.79 -8.42 -15.60
C PRO A 40 -47.94 -7.48 -14.77
N THR A 41 -46.66 -7.40 -15.15
CA THR A 41 -45.64 -6.48 -14.61
C THR A 41 -46.09 -5.02 -14.83
N PRO A 42 -46.12 -4.15 -13.83
CA PRO A 42 -46.44 -2.75 -14.07
C PRO A 42 -45.25 -2.06 -14.75
N THR A 43 -45.47 -1.55 -15.96
CA THR A 43 -44.57 -0.64 -16.66
C THR A 43 -44.65 0.71 -15.96
N VAL A 44 -43.59 1.07 -15.26
CA VAL A 44 -43.45 2.43 -14.69
C VAL A 44 -43.04 3.37 -15.81
N ALA A 45 -44.00 4.17 -16.28
CA ALA A 45 -43.72 5.30 -17.16
C ALA A 45 -43.02 6.40 -16.33
N ASN A 46 -41.77 6.70 -16.68
CA ASN A 46 -41.06 7.86 -16.16
C ASN A 46 -41.74 9.14 -16.69
N VAL A 47 -42.59 9.73 -15.89
CA VAL A 47 -43.08 11.09 -16.11
C VAL A 47 -42.12 12.02 -15.40
N ILE A 48 -41.24 12.69 -16.16
CA ILE A 48 -40.41 13.78 -15.69
C ILE A 48 -41.36 14.99 -15.52
N PRO A 49 -41.54 15.54 -14.29
CA PRO A 49 -42.30 16.77 -14.12
C PRO A 49 -41.52 17.94 -14.75
N ALA A 50 -42.19 18.69 -15.62
CA ALA A 50 -41.62 19.91 -16.16
C ALA A 50 -41.32 20.90 -15.04
N VAL A 51 -40.06 21.39 -14.99
CA VAL A 51 -39.61 22.43 -14.09
C VAL A 51 -40.31 23.75 -14.50
N PRO A 52 -41.02 24.44 -13.61
CA PRO A 52 -41.62 25.72 -13.93
C PRO A 52 -40.52 26.77 -14.18
N ALA A 53 -40.67 27.53 -15.25
CA ALA A 53 -39.78 28.64 -15.62
C ALA A 53 -39.68 29.64 -14.47
N ILE A 54 -38.48 29.87 -13.99
CA ILE A 54 -38.14 30.88 -12.98
C ILE A 54 -38.26 32.23 -13.65
N LYS A 55 -39.18 33.07 -13.18
CA LYS A 55 -39.28 34.46 -13.58
C LYS A 55 -38.06 35.23 -13.08
N ASP A 56 -37.42 35.95 -13.97
CA ASP A 56 -36.32 36.86 -13.68
C ASP A 56 -36.72 37.86 -12.56
N THR A 57 -36.15 37.63 -11.38
CA THR A 57 -36.16 38.64 -10.30
C THR A 57 -34.79 39.30 -10.31
N PRO A 58 -34.72 40.63 -10.37
CA PRO A 58 -33.43 41.33 -10.42
C PRO A 58 -32.65 41.08 -9.11
N VAL A 59 -31.41 40.60 -9.28
CA VAL A 59 -30.43 40.46 -8.19
C VAL A 59 -30.07 41.85 -7.68
N PRO A 60 -30.16 42.15 -6.37
CA PRO A 60 -29.68 43.41 -5.83
C PRO A 60 -28.16 43.50 -6.03
N GLN A 61 -27.69 44.56 -6.71
CA GLN A 61 -26.27 44.88 -6.77
C GLN A 61 -25.74 45.16 -5.37
N ALA A 62 -24.81 44.31 -4.89
CA ALA A 62 -24.03 44.57 -3.70
C ALA A 62 -23.17 45.83 -3.93
N LYS A 63 -23.35 46.84 -3.08
CA LYS A 63 -22.47 48.00 -3.04
C LYS A 63 -21.05 47.56 -2.76
N ALA A 64 -20.12 48.00 -3.63
CA ALA A 64 -18.70 47.82 -3.40
C ALA A 64 -18.31 48.37 -2.01
N THR A 65 -17.89 47.49 -1.14
CA THR A 65 -17.26 47.87 0.13
C THR A 65 -15.85 48.34 -0.18
N GLU A 66 -15.52 49.57 0.22
CA GLU A 66 -14.17 50.13 0.11
C GLU A 66 -13.15 49.14 0.70
N VAL A 67 -12.16 48.74 -0.12
CA VAL A 67 -11.01 47.97 0.33
C VAL A 67 -10.15 48.89 1.20
N VAL A 68 -10.27 48.71 2.51
CA VAL A 68 -9.34 49.34 3.45
C VAL A 68 -7.96 48.71 3.21
N ALA A 69 -7.01 49.54 2.76
CA ALA A 69 -5.63 49.15 2.55
C ALA A 69 -5.08 48.53 3.83
N ALA A 70 -4.66 47.28 3.74
CA ALA A 70 -4.00 46.56 4.84
C ALA A 70 -2.76 47.36 5.27
N THR A 71 -2.80 47.87 6.49
CA THR A 71 -1.65 48.49 7.15
C THR A 71 -0.60 47.39 7.34
N LYS A 72 0.57 47.51 6.72
CA LYS A 72 1.71 46.66 6.96
C LYS A 72 2.04 46.66 8.47
N VAL A 73 1.69 45.61 9.17
CA VAL A 73 2.19 45.33 10.50
C VAL A 73 3.69 45.10 10.38
N PRO A 74 4.56 45.78 11.16
CA PRO A 74 5.97 45.49 11.18
C PRO A 74 6.16 44.04 11.58
N ALA A 75 6.95 43.29 10.80
CA ALA A 75 7.31 41.92 11.14
C ALA A 75 7.98 41.93 12.52
N ALA A 76 7.39 41.25 13.48
CA ALA A 76 8.03 40.95 14.74
C ALA A 76 9.34 40.19 14.49
N PRO A 77 10.39 40.34 15.31
CA PRO A 77 11.60 39.57 15.16
C PRO A 77 11.24 38.10 15.17
N VAL A 78 11.65 37.37 14.13
CA VAL A 78 11.43 35.94 13.97
C VAL A 78 12.08 35.25 15.16
N SER A 79 11.28 34.90 16.17
CA SER A 79 11.69 33.90 17.16
C SER A 79 12.00 32.62 16.38
N ALA A 80 13.11 31.95 16.69
CA ALA A 80 13.43 30.68 16.07
C ALA A 80 12.19 29.76 16.16
N ARG A 81 11.63 29.39 15.02
CA ARG A 81 10.43 28.55 14.96
C ARG A 81 10.80 27.18 15.50
N ASP A 82 10.12 26.74 16.52
CA ASP A 82 10.33 25.45 17.17
C ASP A 82 9.29 24.40 16.78
N THR A 83 8.26 24.82 16.05
CA THR A 83 7.13 23.99 15.65
C THR A 83 6.94 23.98 14.14
N ALA A 84 6.89 22.79 13.54
CA ALA A 84 6.49 22.61 12.14
C ALA A 84 5.06 22.07 12.04
N ILE A 85 4.28 22.64 11.13
CA ILE A 85 2.91 22.24 10.83
C ILE A 85 2.91 21.42 9.52
N VAL A 86 2.64 20.14 9.67
CA VAL A 86 2.52 19.17 8.57
C VAL A 86 1.05 18.96 8.25
N VAL A 87 0.66 19.11 6.99
CA VAL A 87 -0.74 18.93 6.57
C VAL A 87 -0.87 17.69 5.70
N SER A 88 -1.61 16.69 6.20
CA SER A 88 -1.99 15.49 5.44
C SER A 88 -3.34 15.66 4.74
N ASN A 89 -3.70 14.71 3.88
CA ASN A 89 -4.99 14.68 3.20
C ASN A 89 -6.12 14.11 4.07
N GLU A 90 -5.80 13.32 5.08
CA GLU A 90 -6.78 12.68 5.97
C GLU A 90 -6.23 12.51 7.39
N GLU A 91 -7.12 12.32 8.36
CA GLU A 91 -6.78 12.02 9.74
C GLU A 91 -6.14 10.65 9.88
N PRO A 92 -5.14 10.44 10.74
CA PRO A 92 -4.67 9.10 11.09
C PRO A 92 -5.80 8.21 11.59
N LEU A 93 -5.86 6.97 11.12
CA LEU A 93 -6.80 5.98 11.65
C LEU A 93 -6.40 5.52 13.05
N ALA A 94 -5.10 5.37 13.27
CA ALA A 94 -4.51 5.03 14.55
C ALA A 94 -3.09 5.60 14.65
N LEU A 95 -2.60 5.85 15.87
CA LEU A 95 -1.21 6.19 16.17
C LEU A 95 -0.49 5.05 16.89
N GLY A 96 -1.21 4.05 17.32
CA GLY A 96 -0.70 2.84 17.94
C GLY A 96 -1.03 1.59 17.14
N PHE A 97 -0.72 0.45 17.72
CA PHE A 97 -0.85 -0.86 17.08
C PHE A 97 -2.19 -1.49 17.45
N SER A 98 -3.20 -1.30 16.60
CA SER A 98 -4.51 -1.94 16.76
C SER A 98 -5.18 -2.12 15.40
N GLY A 99 -5.50 -3.34 15.04
CA GLY A 99 -6.24 -3.69 13.83
C GLY A 99 -5.56 -3.19 12.55
N ASN A 100 -6.23 -2.40 11.74
CA ASN A 100 -5.70 -1.79 10.51
C ASN A 100 -5.00 -0.44 10.76
N GLY A 101 -4.57 -0.16 11.98
CA GLY A 101 -3.86 1.06 12.33
C GLY A 101 -2.56 1.23 11.56
N CYS A 102 -2.06 2.44 11.47
CA CYS A 102 -0.84 2.75 10.75
C CYS A 102 -0.87 2.35 9.26
N THR A 103 -1.97 2.60 8.58
CA THR A 103 -2.10 2.43 7.13
C THR A 103 -2.33 3.76 6.44
N GLY A 104 -1.80 3.94 5.25
CA GLY A 104 -1.85 5.20 4.52
C GLY A 104 -0.46 5.80 4.29
N ASN A 105 -0.37 7.00 3.74
CA ASN A 105 0.92 7.63 3.42
C ASN A 105 1.51 8.35 4.65
N ILE A 106 1.15 9.63 4.86
CA ILE A 106 1.69 10.45 5.95
C ILE A 106 1.20 9.98 7.33
N GLN A 107 -0.02 9.45 7.38
CA GLN A 107 -0.61 8.93 8.61
C GLN A 107 0.18 7.73 9.16
N SER A 108 0.59 6.81 8.26
CA SER A 108 1.45 5.68 8.67
C SER A 108 2.84 6.15 9.08
N THR A 109 3.35 7.21 8.43
CA THR A 109 4.64 7.79 8.80
C THR A 109 4.66 8.30 10.23
N ALA A 110 3.60 9.00 10.68
CA ALA A 110 3.52 9.49 12.06
C ALA A 110 3.57 8.33 13.07
N CYS A 111 2.85 7.25 12.82
CA CYS A 111 2.83 6.08 13.68
C CYS A 111 4.12 5.26 13.59
N GLU A 112 4.59 4.98 12.38
CA GLU A 112 5.66 4.00 12.12
C GLU A 112 7.06 4.59 12.28
N GLU A 113 7.24 5.89 12.02
CA GLU A 113 8.56 6.49 11.92
C GLU A 113 8.79 7.67 12.86
N TRP A 114 7.74 8.46 13.18
CA TRP A 114 7.92 9.60 14.07
C TRP A 114 7.82 9.18 15.54
N ILE A 115 6.80 8.35 15.88
CA ILE A 115 6.57 7.85 17.23
C ILE A 115 7.16 6.46 17.41
N GLY A 116 6.84 5.53 16.49
CA GLY A 116 7.49 4.24 16.40
C GLY A 116 8.84 4.33 15.68
N GLU A 117 9.52 3.22 15.54
CA GLU A 117 10.71 3.09 14.69
C GLU A 117 10.86 1.63 14.27
N PRO A 118 10.95 1.31 12.96
CA PRO A 118 11.20 -0.06 12.51
C PRO A 118 12.62 -0.52 12.81
N PHE A 119 12.93 -1.81 12.68
CA PHE A 119 14.27 -2.35 12.96
C PHE A 119 15.31 -1.85 11.97
N THR A 120 14.91 -1.74 10.71
CA THR A 120 15.79 -1.39 9.62
C THR A 120 15.14 -0.33 8.74
N TRP A 121 15.96 0.30 7.93
CA TRP A 121 15.53 1.28 6.94
C TRP A 121 16.32 1.12 5.65
N ILE A 122 15.87 1.74 4.58
CA ILE A 122 16.60 1.82 3.31
C ILE A 122 17.17 3.22 3.17
N ASP A 123 18.47 3.33 3.01
CA ASP A 123 19.11 4.62 2.77
C ASP A 123 18.64 5.22 1.44
N ASN A 124 18.31 6.51 1.46
CA ASN A 124 17.73 7.22 0.31
C ASN A 124 18.67 7.37 -0.89
N LYS A 125 19.96 7.29 -0.67
CA LYS A 125 20.99 7.56 -1.70
C LYS A 125 21.63 6.29 -2.22
N THR A 126 21.88 5.35 -1.30
CA THR A 126 22.60 4.11 -1.64
C THR A 126 21.66 2.93 -1.89
N TYR A 127 20.40 3.04 -1.47
CA TYR A 127 19.42 1.94 -1.45
C TYR A 127 19.86 0.74 -0.60
N GLU A 128 20.82 0.94 0.28
CA GLU A 128 21.30 -0.07 1.21
C GLU A 128 20.41 -0.14 2.45
N VAL A 129 20.29 -1.35 3.01
CA VAL A 129 19.60 -1.55 4.29
C VAL A 129 20.49 -1.09 5.42
N VAL A 130 19.97 -0.21 6.25
CA VAL A 130 20.67 0.38 7.39
C VAL A 130 19.92 0.14 8.70
N PRO A 131 20.63 -0.04 9.83
CA PRO A 131 20.00 -0.17 11.14
C PRO A 131 19.48 1.19 11.63
N LEU A 132 18.34 1.19 12.30
CA LEU A 132 17.80 2.36 12.97
C LEU A 132 18.33 2.52 14.41
N SER A 133 17.80 3.47 15.16
CA SER A 133 18.35 3.95 16.44
C SER A 133 18.61 2.85 17.47
N HIS A 134 17.77 1.84 17.49
CA HIS A 134 17.74 0.77 18.49
C HIS A 134 18.42 -0.54 18.04
N ILE A 135 18.93 -0.60 16.79
CA ILE A 135 19.64 -1.75 16.23
C ILE A 135 21.12 -1.40 16.03
N GLU A 136 22.01 -2.28 16.45
CA GLU A 136 23.44 -2.17 16.20
C GLU A 136 23.84 -2.78 14.85
N GLY A 137 23.27 -3.95 14.54
CA GLY A 137 23.53 -4.69 13.31
C GLY A 137 22.91 -6.08 13.32
N TRP A 138 23.22 -6.87 12.30
CA TRP A 138 22.70 -8.23 12.14
C TRP A 138 23.64 -9.13 11.37
N GLU A 139 23.43 -10.43 11.52
CA GLU A 139 24.09 -11.48 10.73
C GLU A 139 23.12 -12.64 10.46
N GLN A 140 23.28 -13.29 9.31
CA GLN A 140 22.54 -14.52 9.01
C GLN A 140 23.27 -15.70 9.64
N VAL A 141 22.63 -16.39 10.60
CA VAL A 141 23.23 -17.52 11.32
C VAL A 141 22.79 -18.89 10.78
N ALA A 142 21.67 -18.91 10.04
CA ALA A 142 21.19 -20.06 9.28
C ALA A 142 20.32 -19.57 8.10
N PRO A 143 20.01 -20.40 7.09
CA PRO A 143 19.18 -19.97 5.96
C PRO A 143 17.82 -19.36 6.36
N ASP A 144 17.27 -19.81 7.47
CA ASP A 144 15.98 -19.41 8.04
C ASP A 144 16.11 -18.65 9.37
N ARG A 145 17.33 -18.21 9.74
CA ARG A 145 17.57 -17.53 11.02
C ARG A 145 18.57 -16.40 10.90
N TRP A 146 18.18 -15.25 11.46
CA TRP A 146 18.99 -14.06 11.56
C TRP A 146 19.19 -13.65 13.01
N ARG A 147 20.40 -13.24 13.37
CA ARG A 147 20.76 -12.69 14.68
C ARG A 147 20.86 -11.18 14.60
N PHE A 148 20.08 -10.49 15.44
CA PHE A 148 20.10 -9.05 15.56
C PHE A 148 20.69 -8.63 16.88
N LYS A 149 21.65 -7.69 16.81
CA LYS A 149 22.23 -7.03 17.96
C LYS A 149 21.53 -5.70 18.21
N LEU A 150 21.10 -5.49 19.44
CA LEU A 150 20.40 -4.29 19.89
C LEU A 150 21.39 -3.30 20.49
N ARG A 151 21.12 -2.00 20.34
CA ARG A 151 21.97 -0.96 20.90
C ARG A 151 21.71 -0.77 22.39
N GLU A 152 22.78 -0.72 23.15
CA GLU A 152 22.74 -0.49 24.59
C GLU A 152 22.24 0.92 24.94
N GLY A 153 21.47 1.03 26.01
CA GLY A 153 21.01 2.28 26.60
C GLY A 153 19.94 3.01 25.80
N VAL A 154 19.30 2.36 24.81
CA VAL A 154 18.10 2.87 24.14
C VAL A 154 16.89 2.67 25.05
N LYS A 155 15.98 3.65 25.05
CA LYS A 155 14.78 3.63 25.90
C LYS A 155 13.55 4.00 25.08
N PHE A 156 12.42 3.45 25.48
CA PHE A 156 11.11 3.91 25.02
C PHE A 156 10.76 5.30 25.57
N HIS A 157 9.76 5.94 25.00
CA HIS A 157 9.30 7.27 25.39
C HIS A 157 8.91 7.39 26.87
N ASN A 158 8.57 6.30 27.54
CA ASN A 158 8.27 6.24 28.99
C ASN A 158 9.51 5.92 29.85
N GLY A 159 10.69 5.84 29.26
CA GLY A 159 11.95 5.59 29.96
C GLY A 159 12.28 4.12 30.21
N VAL A 160 11.40 3.17 29.85
CA VAL A 160 11.68 1.72 29.92
C VAL A 160 12.76 1.36 28.92
N ALA A 161 13.71 0.51 29.33
CA ALA A 161 14.81 0.08 28.47
C ALA A 161 14.32 -0.77 27.31
N TRP A 162 14.89 -0.55 26.13
CA TRP A 162 14.81 -1.45 25.00
C TRP A 162 15.76 -2.62 25.20
N ASP A 163 15.26 -3.85 25.08
CA ASP A 163 16.02 -5.08 25.20
C ASP A 163 15.49 -6.20 24.30
N SER A 164 16.17 -7.34 24.32
CA SER A 164 15.81 -8.50 23.50
C SER A 164 14.50 -9.15 23.90
N ALA A 165 14.04 -9.00 25.14
CA ALA A 165 12.73 -9.51 25.58
C ALA A 165 11.59 -8.71 24.93
N GLN A 166 11.74 -7.37 24.84
CA GLN A 166 10.82 -6.50 24.13
C GLN A 166 10.79 -6.85 22.62
N ALA A 167 11.97 -7.03 22.01
CA ALA A 167 12.08 -7.42 20.61
C ALA A 167 11.41 -8.77 20.33
N ALA A 168 11.74 -9.79 21.12
CA ALA A 168 11.19 -11.14 20.99
C ALA A 168 9.67 -11.16 21.16
N PHE A 169 9.13 -10.36 22.09
CA PHE A 169 7.68 -10.24 22.26
C PHE A 169 6.99 -9.82 20.96
N TRP A 170 7.46 -8.74 20.33
CA TRP A 170 6.85 -8.22 19.11
C TRP A 170 7.05 -9.13 17.90
N LEU A 171 8.20 -9.81 17.80
CA LEU A 171 8.45 -10.80 16.77
C LEU A 171 7.52 -12.01 16.90
N ASN A 172 7.33 -12.50 18.12
CA ASN A 172 6.40 -13.60 18.40
C ASN A 172 4.94 -13.18 18.18
N TRP A 173 4.56 -12.01 18.68
CA TRP A 173 3.21 -11.48 18.48
C TRP A 173 2.87 -11.31 16.99
N SER A 174 3.80 -10.80 16.20
CA SER A 174 3.61 -10.57 14.76
C SER A 174 3.69 -11.84 13.94
N GLY A 175 4.41 -12.86 14.41
CA GLY A 175 4.52 -14.19 13.77
C GLY A 175 3.34 -15.10 14.02
N ASP A 176 2.49 -14.79 15.00
CA ASP A 176 1.32 -15.57 15.37
C ASP A 176 0.06 -15.05 14.68
N GLU A 177 -0.55 -15.87 13.83
CA GLU A 177 -1.77 -15.52 13.09
C GLU A 177 -2.98 -15.23 13.99
N GLU A 178 -3.05 -15.85 15.17
CA GLU A 178 -4.16 -15.63 16.12
C GLU A 178 -4.07 -14.25 16.79
N THR A 179 -2.85 -13.80 17.09
CA THR A 179 -2.63 -12.51 17.79
C THR A 179 -2.56 -11.33 16.85
N ALA A 180 -1.85 -11.47 15.75
CA ALA A 180 -1.58 -10.37 14.82
C ALA A 180 -2.64 -10.22 13.74
N GLY A 181 -3.41 -11.26 13.43
CA GLY A 181 -4.44 -11.25 12.39
C GLY A 181 -3.92 -10.69 11.06
N ASN A 182 -4.67 -9.75 10.47
CA ASN A 182 -4.28 -9.09 9.22
C ASN A 182 -3.05 -8.18 9.36
N GLU A 183 -2.75 -7.68 10.54
CA GLU A 183 -1.60 -6.81 10.84
C GLU A 183 -0.30 -7.59 10.81
N GLY A 184 -0.24 -8.76 11.46
CA GLY A 184 0.92 -9.64 11.39
C GLY A 184 1.18 -10.14 9.99
N ALA A 185 0.13 -10.45 9.23
CA ALA A 185 0.25 -10.81 7.82
C ALA A 185 0.83 -9.66 6.99
N ASN A 186 0.56 -8.41 7.32
CA ASN A 186 1.11 -7.26 6.61
C ASN A 186 2.56 -6.94 7.01
N SER A 187 2.92 -7.13 8.27
CA SER A 187 4.24 -6.76 8.79
C SER A 187 5.27 -7.90 8.70
N PHE A 188 4.89 -9.14 9.03
CA PHE A 188 5.83 -10.27 9.08
C PHE A 188 5.38 -11.50 8.28
N GLY A 189 4.08 -11.71 8.10
CA GLY A 189 3.55 -12.88 7.40
C GLY A 189 4.02 -12.99 5.95
N PHE A 190 4.27 -11.85 5.28
CA PHE A 190 4.83 -11.83 3.94
C PHE A 190 6.29 -12.28 3.89
N HIS A 191 7.01 -12.19 5.00
CA HIS A 191 8.44 -12.50 5.09
C HIS A 191 8.72 -13.85 5.74
N GLY A 192 7.65 -14.52 6.20
CA GLY A 192 7.73 -15.83 6.79
C GLY A 192 8.36 -15.86 8.19
N VAL A 193 8.45 -14.72 8.87
CA VAL A 193 8.86 -14.70 10.30
C VAL A 193 7.82 -15.45 11.11
N ILE A 194 8.29 -16.38 11.93
CA ILE A 194 7.47 -17.18 12.84
C ILE A 194 7.74 -16.88 14.31
N GLY A 195 8.77 -16.08 14.61
CA GLY A 195 9.04 -15.64 15.97
C GLY A 195 10.45 -15.13 16.21
N GLY A 196 10.68 -14.71 17.46
CA GLY A 196 11.94 -14.26 18.00
C GLY A 196 12.33 -15.02 19.27
N GLU A 197 13.62 -15.26 19.44
CA GLU A 197 14.21 -15.95 20.60
C GLU A 197 15.27 -15.07 21.25
N VAL A 198 15.17 -14.87 22.55
CA VAL A 198 16.18 -14.13 23.34
C VAL A 198 17.45 -14.96 23.44
N VAL A 199 18.57 -14.42 22.96
CA VAL A 199 19.91 -15.02 23.09
C VAL A 199 20.61 -14.48 24.34
N ASP A 200 20.60 -13.17 24.50
CA ASP A 200 21.08 -12.44 25.67
C ASP A 200 20.33 -11.09 25.77
N PRO A 201 20.55 -10.25 26.80
CA PRO A 201 19.78 -9.01 26.98
C PRO A 201 19.79 -8.04 25.78
N LEU A 202 20.79 -8.11 24.90
CA LEU A 202 20.94 -7.24 23.73
C LEU A 202 21.05 -8.01 22.42
N THR A 203 20.66 -9.29 22.41
CA THR A 203 20.70 -10.13 21.21
C THR A 203 19.42 -10.95 21.06
N VAL A 204 18.80 -10.85 19.89
CA VAL A 204 17.61 -11.62 19.53
C VAL A 204 17.83 -12.37 18.23
N ASP A 205 17.47 -13.63 18.18
CA ASP A 205 17.39 -14.42 16.95
C ASP A 205 15.98 -14.32 16.37
N ILE A 206 15.89 -14.04 15.07
CA ILE A 206 14.64 -14.03 14.32
C ILE A 206 14.58 -15.28 13.46
N THR A 207 13.53 -16.08 13.65
CA THR A 207 13.32 -17.33 12.93
C THR A 207 12.22 -17.16 11.89
N CYS A 208 12.47 -17.69 10.69
CA CYS A 208 11.51 -17.77 9.59
C CYS A 208 11.03 -19.21 9.40
N GLY A 209 9.81 -19.41 8.94
CA GLY A 209 9.26 -20.74 8.63
C GLY A 209 9.91 -21.42 7.41
N LYS A 210 10.78 -20.69 6.68
CA LYS A 210 11.57 -21.12 5.52
C LYS A 210 12.73 -20.16 5.33
N ALA A 211 13.64 -20.47 4.40
CA ALA A 211 14.74 -19.57 4.03
C ALA A 211 14.24 -18.14 3.77
N CYS A 212 14.87 -17.15 4.42
CA CYS A 212 14.52 -15.74 4.37
C CYS A 212 15.75 -14.85 4.16
N PRO A 213 16.42 -14.98 3.01
CA PRO A 213 17.74 -14.37 2.79
C PRO A 213 17.72 -12.83 2.80
N ILE A 214 16.56 -12.21 2.64
CA ILE A 214 16.43 -10.75 2.60
C ILE A 214 15.71 -10.17 3.83
N LEU A 215 15.63 -10.93 4.92
CA LEU A 215 14.87 -10.51 6.11
C LEU A 215 15.17 -9.06 6.55
N PRO A 216 16.42 -8.58 6.62
CA PRO A 216 16.69 -7.20 7.00
C PRO A 216 15.99 -6.15 6.12
N ARG A 217 15.82 -6.39 4.82
CA ARG A 217 15.06 -5.49 3.92
C ARG A 217 13.57 -5.46 4.19
N THR A 218 13.06 -6.44 4.90
CA THR A 218 11.63 -6.59 5.14
C THR A 218 11.21 -6.07 6.51
N LEU A 219 12.18 -5.90 7.41
CA LEU A 219 11.95 -5.38 8.75
C LEU A 219 11.76 -3.84 8.81
N ILE A 220 11.75 -3.17 7.66
CA ILE A 220 11.30 -1.77 7.53
C ILE A 220 9.82 -1.57 7.88
N PHE A 221 9.05 -2.65 7.95
CA PHE A 221 7.64 -2.63 8.36
C PHE A 221 7.43 -3.08 9.81
N THR A 222 8.50 -3.37 10.53
CA THR A 222 8.43 -3.77 11.94
C THR A 222 7.94 -2.60 12.78
N LYS A 223 7.02 -2.88 13.71
CA LYS A 223 6.54 -1.89 14.66
C LYS A 223 6.78 -2.43 16.05
N VAL A 224 7.32 -1.59 16.92
CA VAL A 224 7.53 -1.95 18.31
C VAL A 224 7.01 -0.85 19.22
N MET A 225 6.39 -1.25 20.32
CA MET A 225 5.95 -0.37 21.40
C MET A 225 6.44 -0.95 22.71
N GLU A 226 6.43 -0.17 23.77
CA GLU A 226 6.77 -0.68 25.09
C GLU A 226 5.74 -1.74 25.53
N THR A 227 6.22 -2.95 25.78
CA THR A 227 5.40 -4.15 25.92
C THR A 227 4.48 -4.08 27.14
N GLY A 228 5.01 -3.60 28.29
CA GLY A 228 4.24 -3.52 29.53
C GLY A 228 3.10 -2.51 29.41
N TRP A 229 3.36 -1.36 28.79
CA TRP A 229 2.32 -0.39 28.49
C TRP A 229 1.27 -0.99 27.56
N TRP A 230 1.69 -1.62 26.46
CA TRP A 230 0.78 -2.18 25.46
C TRP A 230 -0.12 -3.28 26.03
N GLN A 231 0.43 -4.16 26.87
CA GLN A 231 -0.35 -5.22 27.53
C GLN A 231 -1.35 -4.68 28.53
N GLY A 232 -1.05 -3.55 29.17
CA GLY A 232 -1.93 -2.89 30.14
C GLY A 232 -2.93 -1.91 29.54
N ALA A 233 -2.72 -1.49 28.28
CA ALA A 233 -3.54 -0.48 27.62
C ALA A 233 -4.89 -1.06 27.16
N SER A 234 -5.94 -0.24 27.24
CA SER A 234 -7.23 -0.52 26.63
C SER A 234 -7.13 -0.50 25.09
N GLU A 235 -8.09 -1.11 24.38
CA GLU A 235 -8.11 -1.08 22.91
C GLU A 235 -8.16 0.35 22.34
N ASP A 236 -8.89 1.25 23.00
CA ASP A 236 -8.92 2.66 22.60
C ASP A 236 -7.57 3.35 22.79
N GLU A 237 -6.82 3.01 23.84
CA GLU A 237 -5.48 3.53 24.04
C GLU A 237 -4.49 2.96 23.02
N LYS A 238 -4.57 1.68 22.68
CA LYS A 238 -3.76 1.07 21.60
C LYS A 238 -4.00 1.72 20.25
N VAL A 239 -5.20 2.26 19.99
CA VAL A 239 -5.50 3.04 18.77
C VAL A 239 -4.95 4.46 18.87
N SER A 240 -5.18 5.12 20.00
CA SER A 240 -5.00 6.58 20.14
C SER A 240 -3.66 7.01 20.69
N LYS A 241 -2.88 6.10 21.26
CA LYS A 241 -1.58 6.37 21.89
C LYS A 241 -0.50 5.43 21.34
N ASN A 242 0.74 5.81 21.54
CA ASN A 242 1.91 4.99 21.20
C ASN A 242 3.07 5.36 22.12
N VAL A 243 3.69 4.36 22.70
CA VAL A 243 4.94 4.46 23.49
C VAL A 243 6.03 3.75 22.70
N GLY A 244 6.61 4.48 21.73
CA GLY A 244 7.56 3.95 20.77
C GLY A 244 9.02 4.28 21.11
N LEU A 245 9.89 4.07 20.11
CA LEU A 245 11.34 4.32 20.14
C LEU A 245 11.74 5.48 19.23
N GLY A 246 10.78 6.09 18.54
CA GLY A 246 11.03 7.06 17.49
C GLY A 246 11.51 8.41 17.99
N PRO A 247 11.88 9.29 17.05
CA PRO A 247 12.46 10.61 17.37
C PRO A 247 11.48 11.59 18.01
N TYR A 248 10.19 11.34 17.91
CA TYR A 248 9.15 12.17 18.52
C TYR A 248 8.22 11.34 19.40
N LYS A 249 7.75 11.90 20.49
CA LYS A 249 6.74 11.32 21.37
C LYS A 249 5.42 12.05 21.25
N LEU A 250 4.32 11.32 21.40
CA LEU A 250 2.96 11.85 21.35
C LEU A 250 2.67 12.71 22.58
N VAL A 251 2.26 13.97 22.34
CA VAL A 251 1.76 14.88 23.36
C VAL A 251 0.23 14.78 23.45
N GLU A 252 -0.46 14.96 22.33
CA GLU A 252 -1.91 14.95 22.25
C GLU A 252 -2.40 14.52 20.88
N TRP A 253 -3.49 13.76 20.85
CA TRP A 253 -4.32 13.60 19.68
C TRP A 253 -5.73 14.10 19.97
N GLN A 254 -6.04 15.27 19.45
CA GLN A 254 -7.38 15.80 19.44
C GLN A 254 -8.09 15.35 18.16
N ARG A 255 -8.94 14.33 18.30
CA ARG A 255 -9.69 13.74 17.17
C ARG A 255 -10.44 14.80 16.37
N GLY A 256 -10.36 14.70 15.02
CA GLY A 256 -10.95 15.66 14.10
C GLY A 256 -10.21 16.99 13.99
N VAL A 257 -9.14 17.24 14.76
CA VAL A 257 -8.46 18.54 14.84
C VAL A 257 -6.96 18.45 14.54
N LYS A 258 -6.20 17.72 15.37
CA LYS A 258 -4.72 17.71 15.27
C LYS A 258 -4.09 16.54 16.02
N VAL A 259 -2.83 16.26 15.69
CA VAL A 259 -1.89 15.48 16.51
C VAL A 259 -0.71 16.39 16.84
N ASP A 260 -0.39 16.57 18.11
CA ASP A 260 0.81 17.27 18.59
C ASP A 260 1.86 16.27 19.08
N LEU A 261 3.09 16.47 18.62
CA LEU A 261 4.25 15.66 18.97
C LEU A 261 5.37 16.58 19.46
N GLU A 262 6.20 16.07 20.37
CA GLU A 262 7.42 16.76 20.83
C GLU A 262 8.66 15.89 20.59
N ALA A 263 9.79 16.50 20.34
CA ALA A 263 11.07 15.82 20.16
C ALA A 263 11.42 14.98 21.40
N TYR A 264 11.86 13.75 21.17
CA TYR A 264 12.31 12.88 22.25
C TYR A 264 13.76 13.17 22.60
N GLU A 265 14.01 13.76 23.76
CA GLU A 265 15.33 14.22 24.20
C GLU A 265 16.36 13.07 24.32
N ASP A 266 15.89 11.88 24.75
CA ASP A 266 16.73 10.68 24.88
C ASP A 266 16.91 9.91 23.57
N TYR A 267 16.38 10.40 22.43
CA TYR A 267 16.54 9.75 21.14
C TYR A 267 18.01 9.68 20.72
N LYS A 268 18.47 8.48 20.40
CA LYS A 268 19.87 8.21 20.04
C LYS A 268 20.00 7.80 18.58
N PRO A 269 20.19 8.74 17.63
CA PRO A 269 20.31 8.40 16.22
C PRO A 269 21.47 7.42 15.99
N ASN A 270 21.29 6.50 15.04
CA ASN A 270 22.35 5.58 14.65
C ASN A 270 23.34 6.29 13.71
N LYS A 271 24.64 6.16 13.98
CA LYS A 271 25.69 6.78 13.15
C LYS A 271 25.77 6.18 11.73
N ALA A 272 25.36 4.93 11.58
CA ALA A 272 25.32 4.24 10.28
C ALA A 272 24.21 4.78 9.36
N PHE A 273 23.25 5.48 9.93
CA PHE A 273 22.15 6.12 9.21
C PHE A 273 22.27 7.64 9.37
N ALA A 274 22.16 8.40 8.28
CA ALA A 274 22.22 9.86 8.30
C ALA A 274 21.07 10.52 9.09
N ALA A 275 20.26 9.73 9.81
CA ALA A 275 19.20 10.20 10.68
C ALA A 275 19.81 11.00 11.84
N GLN A 276 19.52 12.26 11.85
CA GLN A 276 19.89 13.18 12.91
C GLN A 276 18.84 13.09 14.05
N ALA A 277 19.24 13.51 15.24
CA ALA A 277 18.27 13.85 16.28
C ALA A 277 17.31 14.93 15.75
N PRO A 278 16.06 14.98 16.24
CA PRO A 278 15.12 16.02 15.85
C PRO A 278 15.71 17.41 16.02
N ILE A 279 15.64 18.21 14.96
CA ILE A 279 16.05 19.63 15.01
C ILE A 279 14.87 20.50 15.42
N ILE A 280 13.70 20.18 14.89
CA ILE A 280 12.43 20.84 15.20
C ILE A 280 11.88 20.23 16.48
N GLN A 281 11.59 21.08 17.47
CA GLN A 281 11.17 20.61 18.81
C GLN A 281 9.73 20.07 18.83
N ASN A 282 8.84 20.67 18.03
CA ASN A 282 7.44 20.32 18.03
C ASN A 282 6.96 20.06 16.62
N LEU A 283 6.14 19.03 16.45
CA LEU A 283 5.41 18.76 15.22
C LEU A 283 3.91 18.83 15.48
N ARG A 284 3.20 19.49 14.59
CA ARG A 284 1.74 19.45 14.54
C ARG A 284 1.29 18.86 13.25
N LEU A 285 0.61 17.72 13.29
CA LEU A 285 -0.06 17.12 12.14
C LEU A 285 -1.53 17.56 12.14
N VAL A 286 -1.96 18.15 11.04
CA VAL A 286 -3.36 18.47 10.74
C VAL A 286 -3.73 17.88 9.38
N TRP A 287 -5.00 17.90 9.00
CA TRP A 287 -5.44 17.30 7.74
C TRP A 287 -6.47 18.16 7.03
N ARG A 288 -6.37 18.16 5.70
CA ARG A 288 -7.32 18.79 4.78
C ARG A 288 -7.40 17.91 3.53
N THR A 289 -8.59 17.46 3.20
CA THR A 289 -8.81 16.53 2.08
C THR A 289 -8.46 17.18 0.75
N GLU A 290 -8.87 18.43 0.54
CA GLU A 290 -8.69 19.15 -0.71
C GLU A 290 -7.26 19.68 -0.85
N ALA A 291 -6.57 19.30 -1.94
CA ALA A 291 -5.20 19.74 -2.20
C ALA A 291 -5.09 21.27 -2.32
N LEU A 292 -6.09 21.91 -2.93
CA LEU A 292 -6.18 23.36 -3.05
C LEU A 292 -6.17 24.06 -1.68
N VAL A 293 -6.86 23.49 -0.69
CA VAL A 293 -6.88 24.04 0.68
C VAL A 293 -5.51 23.89 1.33
N ARG A 294 -4.83 22.77 1.11
CA ARG A 294 -3.46 22.56 1.62
C ARG A 294 -2.47 23.55 1.02
N ALA A 295 -2.58 23.83 -0.30
CA ALA A 295 -1.76 24.83 -0.96
C ALA A 295 -2.05 26.26 -0.41
N ALA A 296 -3.31 26.60 -0.18
CA ALA A 296 -3.70 27.87 0.40
C ALA A 296 -3.17 28.08 1.83
N MET A 297 -3.11 27.02 2.65
CA MET A 297 -2.50 27.07 3.99
C MET A 297 -1.00 27.38 3.92
N LEU A 298 -0.29 26.80 2.95
CA LEU A 298 1.14 27.11 2.72
C LEU A 298 1.33 28.56 2.27
N GLU A 299 0.49 29.03 1.34
CA GLU A 299 0.49 30.42 0.85
C GLU A 299 0.22 31.41 1.98
N ALA A 300 -0.69 31.09 2.90
CA ALA A 300 -1.02 31.91 4.06
C ALA A 300 -0.01 31.81 5.22
N GLY A 301 0.98 30.89 5.16
CA GLY A 301 1.91 30.63 6.25
C GLY A 301 1.28 29.87 7.43
N GLU A 302 0.18 29.19 7.22
CA GLU A 302 -0.53 28.35 8.20
C GLU A 302 -0.05 26.88 8.19
N ALA A 303 0.81 26.54 7.24
CA ALA A 303 1.42 25.21 7.09
C ALA A 303 2.89 25.36 6.68
N ASP A 304 3.68 24.34 7.03
CA ASP A 304 5.09 24.26 6.68
C ASP A 304 5.38 23.21 5.62
N TRP A 305 4.61 22.14 5.62
CA TRP A 305 4.74 21.05 4.67
C TRP A 305 3.36 20.48 4.32
N ALA A 306 3.11 20.28 3.03
CA ALA A 306 1.92 19.57 2.55
C ALA A 306 2.17 18.93 1.19
N GLU A 307 1.55 17.78 0.93
CA GLU A 307 1.38 17.28 -0.42
C GLU A 307 0.29 18.10 -1.13
N ILE A 308 0.62 18.65 -2.30
CA ILE A 308 -0.26 19.55 -3.07
C ILE A 308 -0.51 18.98 -4.47
N SER A 309 -1.47 19.56 -5.21
CA SER A 309 -1.68 19.17 -6.59
C SER A 309 -0.57 19.69 -7.50
N LEU A 310 -0.43 19.07 -8.67
CA LEU A 310 0.50 19.54 -9.71
C LEU A 310 0.17 20.98 -10.15
N ASP A 311 -1.11 21.31 -10.22
CA ASP A 311 -1.60 22.61 -10.69
C ASP A 311 -1.38 23.74 -9.68
N ASP A 312 -1.16 23.41 -8.39
CA ASP A 312 -0.94 24.38 -7.31
C ASP A 312 0.55 24.64 -7.00
N ARG A 313 1.48 23.97 -7.69
CA ARG A 313 2.93 24.05 -7.39
C ARG A 313 3.51 25.47 -7.43
N ASP A 314 3.02 26.31 -8.33
CA ASP A 314 3.51 27.67 -8.51
C ASP A 314 2.86 28.70 -7.55
N ARG A 315 1.88 28.26 -6.74
CA ARG A 315 1.18 29.11 -5.76
C ARG A 315 1.86 29.12 -4.39
N VAL A 316 2.60 28.06 -4.07
CA VAL A 316 3.22 27.91 -2.74
C VAL A 316 4.58 28.61 -2.68
N PRO A 317 5.04 29.03 -1.49
CA PRO A 317 6.31 29.75 -1.35
C PRO A 317 7.51 28.99 -1.89
N LYS A 318 7.49 27.67 -1.76
CA LYS A 318 8.52 26.77 -2.27
C LYS A 318 7.88 25.41 -2.54
N HIS A 319 8.29 24.73 -3.59
CA HIS A 319 7.89 23.35 -3.81
C HIS A 319 9.07 22.46 -4.13
N VAL A 320 8.88 21.16 -3.86
CA VAL A 320 9.81 20.10 -4.20
C VAL A 320 9.04 19.02 -4.95
N VAL A 321 9.56 18.64 -6.10
CA VAL A 321 9.06 17.49 -6.82
C VAL A 321 9.81 16.27 -6.31
N GLY A 322 9.14 15.47 -5.52
CA GLY A 322 9.67 14.21 -5.01
C GLY A 322 9.39 13.09 -5.98
N THR A 323 10.38 12.25 -6.22
CA THR A 323 10.11 10.96 -6.85
C THR A 323 9.37 10.12 -5.82
N ASN A 324 8.05 10.03 -5.94
CA ASN A 324 7.29 9.07 -5.15
C ASN A 324 7.69 7.63 -5.49
N ASN A 325 8.42 7.47 -6.61
CA ASN A 325 8.88 6.20 -7.18
C ASN A 325 7.80 5.10 -7.24
N GLU A 326 6.54 5.50 -7.09
CA GLU A 326 5.42 4.59 -7.28
C GLU A 326 5.24 4.28 -8.76
N ALA A 327 5.54 3.06 -9.16
CA ALA A 327 5.18 2.56 -10.48
C ALA A 327 3.69 2.21 -10.48
N TYR A 328 2.95 2.77 -11.43
CA TYR A 328 1.55 2.43 -11.66
C TYR A 328 1.44 1.41 -12.77
N LEU A 329 0.58 0.42 -12.55
CA LEU A 329 0.42 -0.68 -13.49
C LEU A 329 -1.03 -1.16 -13.53
N PHE A 330 -1.41 -1.68 -14.69
CA PHE A 330 -2.64 -2.43 -14.84
C PHE A 330 -2.37 -3.90 -14.56
N VAL A 331 -2.98 -4.42 -13.50
CA VAL A 331 -3.05 -5.85 -13.25
C VAL A 331 -4.13 -6.44 -14.17
N ILE A 332 -3.77 -7.49 -14.87
CA ILE A 332 -4.58 -8.11 -15.92
C ILE A 332 -5.05 -9.47 -15.42
N ASP A 333 -6.32 -9.80 -15.62
CA ASP A 333 -6.81 -11.18 -15.43
C ASP A 333 -6.48 -12.02 -16.67
N THR A 334 -5.34 -12.69 -16.61
CA THR A 334 -4.85 -13.54 -17.71
C THR A 334 -5.47 -14.93 -17.72
N ILE A 335 -6.33 -15.28 -16.77
CA ILE A 335 -6.87 -16.62 -16.59
C ILE A 335 -8.34 -16.71 -16.98
N HIS A 336 -9.17 -15.80 -16.46
CA HIS A 336 -10.64 -15.93 -16.58
C HIS A 336 -11.21 -15.03 -17.68
N HIS A 337 -10.49 -13.97 -18.07
CA HIS A 337 -10.96 -13.11 -19.16
C HIS A 337 -10.56 -13.71 -20.53
N PRO A 338 -11.52 -14.03 -21.42
CA PRO A 338 -11.24 -14.78 -22.64
C PRO A 338 -10.25 -14.08 -23.58
N GLU A 339 -10.27 -12.75 -23.65
CA GLU A 339 -9.37 -11.97 -24.49
C GLU A 339 -8.03 -11.70 -23.81
N LEU A 340 -8.03 -11.37 -22.52
CA LEU A 340 -6.78 -11.07 -21.79
C LEU A 340 -5.93 -12.31 -21.50
N SER A 341 -6.45 -13.52 -21.68
CA SER A 341 -5.68 -14.76 -21.67
C SER A 341 -4.75 -14.89 -22.88
N LYS A 342 -5.08 -14.22 -24.01
CA LYS A 342 -4.30 -14.25 -25.25
C LYS A 342 -3.13 -13.25 -25.17
N LYS A 343 -1.89 -13.73 -25.37
CA LYS A 343 -0.69 -12.87 -25.32
C LYS A 343 -0.76 -11.73 -26.34
N ASP A 344 -1.18 -12.03 -27.57
CA ASP A 344 -1.23 -11.05 -28.65
C ASP A 344 -2.22 -9.90 -28.35
N VAL A 345 -3.33 -10.18 -27.65
CA VAL A 345 -4.26 -9.15 -27.20
C VAL A 345 -3.62 -8.28 -26.11
N ARG A 346 -2.87 -8.88 -25.16
CA ARG A 346 -2.16 -8.10 -24.14
C ARG A 346 -1.07 -7.21 -24.75
N GLU A 347 -0.32 -7.73 -25.74
CA GLU A 347 0.63 -6.92 -26.52
C GLU A 347 -0.08 -5.79 -27.26
N ALA A 348 -1.21 -6.07 -27.92
CA ALA A 348 -1.98 -5.07 -28.64
C ALA A 348 -2.46 -3.92 -27.73
N LEU A 349 -2.85 -4.20 -26.49
CA LEU A 349 -3.22 -3.18 -25.50
C LEU A 349 -2.06 -2.22 -25.21
N THR A 350 -0.83 -2.73 -25.10
CA THR A 350 0.33 -1.89 -24.82
C THR A 350 0.70 -1.01 -26.01
N LEU A 351 0.69 -1.56 -27.23
CA LEU A 351 1.04 -0.85 -28.45
C LEU A 351 0.00 0.21 -28.89
N ALA A 352 -1.22 0.13 -28.35
CA ALA A 352 -2.30 1.07 -28.66
C ALA A 352 -2.19 2.40 -27.91
N VAL A 353 -1.34 2.50 -26.89
CA VAL A 353 -1.28 3.68 -25.99
C VAL A 353 0.03 4.43 -26.21
N ASP A 354 -0.07 5.68 -26.64
CA ASP A 354 1.06 6.60 -26.71
C ASP A 354 1.31 7.22 -25.31
N CYS A 355 2.11 6.51 -24.52
CA CYS A 355 2.40 6.90 -23.14
C CYS A 355 3.03 8.29 -23.07
N GLU A 356 4.05 8.59 -23.87
CA GLU A 356 4.75 9.87 -23.86
C GLU A 356 3.79 11.05 -24.13
N LYS A 357 2.90 10.88 -25.10
CA LYS A 357 1.86 11.86 -25.39
C LYS A 357 0.93 12.05 -24.20
N LEU A 358 0.50 10.99 -23.53
CA LEU A 358 -0.36 11.09 -22.35
C LEU A 358 0.34 11.76 -21.18
N MET A 359 1.62 11.41 -20.92
CA MET A 359 2.39 12.07 -19.85
C MET A 359 2.49 13.58 -20.08
N LYS A 360 2.75 13.97 -21.32
CA LYS A 360 2.83 15.38 -21.69
C LYS A 360 1.50 16.11 -21.58
N GLN A 361 0.42 15.52 -22.10
CA GLN A 361 -0.87 16.21 -22.19
C GLN A 361 -1.63 16.27 -20.85
N ILE A 362 -1.47 15.24 -20.01
CA ILE A 362 -2.23 15.12 -18.76
C ILE A 362 -1.41 15.57 -17.55
N PHE A 363 -0.10 15.28 -17.55
CA PHE A 363 0.75 15.46 -16.38
C PHE A 363 1.93 16.44 -16.59
N ASP A 364 1.90 17.28 -17.65
CA ASP A 364 2.94 18.28 -17.96
C ASP A 364 4.38 17.70 -18.00
N ASP A 365 4.55 16.51 -18.54
CA ASP A 365 5.81 15.75 -18.56
C ASP A 365 6.43 15.43 -17.17
N LEU A 366 5.68 15.60 -16.10
CA LEU A 366 6.17 15.31 -14.74
C LEU A 366 6.22 13.81 -14.44
N PHE A 367 5.37 13.02 -15.07
CA PHE A 367 5.37 11.58 -14.93
C PHE A 367 6.19 10.94 -16.05
N THR A 368 6.84 9.83 -15.74
CA THR A 368 7.70 9.13 -16.69
C THR A 368 7.09 7.80 -17.10
N CYS A 369 7.04 7.53 -18.41
CA CYS A 369 6.63 6.22 -18.92
C CYS A 369 7.53 5.13 -18.38
N PHE A 370 6.94 4.16 -17.71
CA PHE A 370 7.68 3.15 -16.97
C PHE A 370 6.88 1.84 -16.90
N THR A 371 7.41 0.80 -17.49
CA THR A 371 6.74 -0.50 -17.53
C THR A 371 7.21 -1.46 -16.44
N GLY A 372 8.22 -1.05 -15.66
CA GLY A 372 8.70 -1.83 -14.53
C GLY A 372 7.61 -2.01 -13.48
N MET A 373 7.49 -3.22 -12.96
CA MET A 373 6.48 -3.55 -11.94
C MET A 373 6.88 -3.15 -10.52
N ALA A 374 8.02 -2.56 -10.35
CA ALA A 374 8.56 -2.17 -9.07
C ALA A 374 9.17 -0.78 -9.21
N GLN A 375 9.32 -0.09 -8.09
CA GLN A 375 9.93 1.24 -8.10
C GLN A 375 11.38 1.20 -8.62
N MET A 376 11.85 2.34 -9.10
CA MET A 376 13.25 2.49 -9.51
C MET A 376 14.19 2.19 -8.34
N GLY A 377 15.34 1.57 -8.63
CA GLY A 377 16.27 1.10 -7.61
C GLY A 377 15.96 -0.31 -7.07
N THR A 378 14.81 -0.91 -7.42
CA THR A 378 14.52 -2.30 -7.08
C THR A 378 15.47 -3.24 -7.84
N GLU A 379 16.05 -4.21 -7.15
CA GLU A 379 16.90 -5.23 -7.78
C GLU A 379 16.10 -6.02 -8.82
N GLY A 380 16.67 -6.14 -10.01
CA GLY A 380 16.05 -6.77 -11.17
C GLY A 380 15.41 -5.78 -12.16
N ILE A 381 15.24 -4.52 -11.77
CA ILE A 381 14.74 -3.49 -12.70
C ILE A 381 15.92 -2.98 -13.54
N THR A 382 15.78 -3.11 -14.86
CA THR A 382 16.75 -2.72 -15.87
C THR A 382 16.10 -1.77 -16.88
N GLU A 383 16.90 -1.17 -17.77
CA GLU A 383 16.38 -0.36 -18.86
C GLU A 383 15.43 -1.18 -19.76
N HIS A 384 15.77 -2.44 -20.05
CA HIS A 384 14.93 -3.32 -20.87
C HIS A 384 13.53 -3.50 -20.27
N ASN A 385 13.43 -3.88 -19.00
CA ASN A 385 12.14 -4.22 -18.38
C ASN A 385 11.40 -3.03 -17.75
N SER A 386 11.93 -1.82 -17.86
CA SER A 386 11.34 -0.61 -17.28
C SER A 386 11.01 0.50 -18.27
N ARG A 387 11.64 0.54 -19.46
CA ARG A 387 11.30 1.55 -20.48
C ARG A 387 9.85 1.40 -20.94
N GLY A 388 9.21 2.51 -21.35
CA GLY A 388 7.87 2.51 -21.94
C GLY A 388 7.74 1.50 -23.09
N TYR A 389 6.52 1.02 -23.34
CA TYR A 389 6.22 0.24 -24.55
C TYR A 389 6.21 1.16 -25.76
N ASP A 390 6.56 0.60 -26.92
CA ASP A 390 6.47 1.34 -28.18
C ASP A 390 5.01 1.61 -28.53
N PHE A 391 4.75 2.74 -29.20
CA PHE A 391 3.43 3.08 -29.72
C PHE A 391 3.35 2.65 -31.19
N ASP A 392 2.55 1.62 -31.47
CA ASP A 392 2.30 1.11 -32.83
C ASP A 392 0.86 0.62 -32.98
N PRO A 393 -0.09 1.52 -33.21
CA PRO A 393 -1.50 1.17 -33.37
C PRO A 393 -1.79 0.32 -34.62
N ALA A 394 -0.90 0.33 -35.63
CA ALA A 394 -1.04 -0.52 -36.81
C ALA A 394 -0.71 -1.97 -36.46
N ARG A 395 0.39 -2.20 -35.75
CA ARG A 395 0.77 -3.51 -35.22
C ARG A 395 -0.28 -4.02 -34.20
N SER A 396 -0.82 -3.15 -33.37
CA SER A 396 -1.90 -3.50 -32.42
C SER A 396 -3.09 -4.13 -33.16
N ARG A 397 -3.59 -3.49 -34.23
CA ARG A 397 -4.70 -4.04 -35.04
C ARG A 397 -4.36 -5.40 -35.65
N GLN A 398 -3.14 -5.57 -36.18
CA GLN A 398 -2.70 -6.84 -36.72
C GLN A 398 -2.72 -7.98 -35.69
N LEU A 399 -2.26 -7.68 -34.47
CA LEU A 399 -2.25 -8.64 -33.36
C LEU A 399 -3.66 -9.04 -32.95
N LEU A 400 -4.61 -8.09 -32.88
CA LEU A 400 -6.01 -8.37 -32.59
C LEU A 400 -6.64 -9.29 -33.65
N GLU A 401 -6.36 -9.03 -34.94
CA GLU A 401 -6.82 -9.89 -36.02
C GLU A 401 -6.21 -11.30 -35.93
N GLN A 402 -4.89 -11.42 -35.71
CA GLN A 402 -4.19 -12.69 -35.54
C GLN A 402 -4.69 -13.50 -34.35
N ALA A 403 -5.00 -12.82 -33.24
CA ALA A 403 -5.53 -13.43 -32.03
C ALA A 403 -7.00 -13.84 -32.15
N GLY A 404 -7.70 -13.42 -33.21
CA GLY A 404 -9.14 -13.59 -33.34
C GLY A 404 -9.87 -12.91 -32.16
N TYR A 405 -9.55 -11.63 -31.96
CA TYR A 405 -10.16 -10.83 -30.91
C TYR A 405 -11.69 -10.71 -31.10
N ASP A 406 -12.44 -11.00 -30.05
CA ASP A 406 -13.89 -10.90 -30.04
C ASP A 406 -14.33 -9.64 -29.24
N PRO A 407 -14.85 -8.60 -29.92
CA PRO A 407 -15.28 -7.37 -29.25
C PRO A 407 -16.50 -7.53 -28.34
N GLU A 408 -17.22 -8.63 -28.37
CA GLU A 408 -18.29 -8.91 -27.42
C GLU A 408 -17.75 -9.14 -25.99
N ASN A 409 -16.47 -9.52 -25.86
CA ASN A 409 -15.79 -9.67 -24.60
C ASN A 409 -15.21 -8.33 -24.14
N VAL A 410 -16.02 -7.50 -23.51
CA VAL A 410 -15.66 -6.14 -23.09
C VAL A 410 -14.53 -6.14 -22.06
N ILE A 411 -13.46 -5.38 -22.32
CA ILE A 411 -12.38 -5.16 -21.37
C ILE A 411 -12.75 -4.00 -20.43
N LYS A 412 -12.90 -4.27 -19.14
CA LYS A 412 -13.25 -3.27 -18.12
C LYS A 412 -11.99 -2.82 -17.38
N LEU A 413 -11.66 -1.54 -17.49
CA LEU A 413 -10.59 -0.93 -16.74
C LEU A 413 -11.15 -0.34 -15.45
N HIS A 414 -10.78 -0.91 -14.30
CA HIS A 414 -11.17 -0.41 -12.99
C HIS A 414 -10.08 0.50 -12.43
N MET A 415 -10.45 1.70 -12.04
CA MET A 415 -9.55 2.67 -11.41
C MET A 415 -10.12 3.13 -10.08
N ARG A 416 -9.25 3.36 -9.11
CA ARG A 416 -9.63 3.94 -7.82
C ARG A 416 -9.77 5.44 -7.97
N ASN A 417 -10.89 6.00 -7.51
CA ASN A 417 -11.10 7.44 -7.45
C ASN A 417 -10.03 8.14 -6.58
N GLN A 418 -9.48 9.23 -7.05
CA GLN A 418 -8.52 10.09 -6.34
C GLN A 418 -7.23 9.37 -5.87
N ARG A 419 -6.78 8.36 -6.61
CA ARG A 419 -5.52 7.67 -6.30
C ARG A 419 -4.31 8.39 -6.89
N ILE A 420 -4.46 8.96 -8.07
CA ILE A 420 -3.48 9.80 -8.74
C ILE A 420 -4.16 11.09 -9.21
N PRO A 421 -3.43 12.19 -9.36
CA PRO A 421 -3.98 13.38 -10.02
C PRO A 421 -4.54 13.03 -11.40
N LYS A 422 -5.70 13.55 -11.75
CA LYS A 422 -6.31 13.38 -13.08
C LYS A 422 -6.48 11.90 -13.50
N ASP A 423 -6.77 11.03 -12.54
CA ASP A 423 -6.92 9.59 -12.78
C ASP A 423 -8.05 9.25 -13.76
N THR A 424 -9.16 9.96 -13.69
CA THR A 424 -10.29 9.79 -14.60
C THR A 424 -9.91 10.17 -16.03
N GLU A 425 -9.30 11.34 -16.23
CA GLU A 425 -8.82 11.81 -17.55
C GLU A 425 -7.80 10.83 -18.15
N TYR A 426 -6.90 10.31 -17.32
CA TYR A 426 -5.93 9.30 -17.77
C TYR A 426 -6.63 8.00 -18.19
N GLY A 427 -7.55 7.49 -17.40
CA GLY A 427 -8.32 6.29 -17.71
C GLY A 427 -9.15 6.42 -18.98
N GLU A 428 -9.81 7.57 -19.18
CA GLU A 428 -10.57 7.88 -20.39
C GLU A 428 -9.67 7.91 -21.63
N ALA A 429 -8.48 8.52 -21.52
CA ALA A 429 -7.51 8.59 -22.62
C ALA A 429 -6.99 7.21 -23.01
N VAL A 430 -6.69 6.35 -22.03
CA VAL A 430 -6.27 4.96 -22.28
C VAL A 430 -7.38 4.16 -22.96
N VAL A 431 -8.60 4.21 -22.45
CA VAL A 431 -9.77 3.53 -23.04
C VAL A 431 -10.07 4.04 -24.44
N SER A 432 -9.92 5.36 -24.67
CA SER A 432 -10.07 5.95 -26.01
C SER A 432 -9.02 5.38 -26.98
N SER A 433 -7.76 5.30 -26.57
CA SER A 433 -6.68 4.72 -27.40
C SER A 433 -6.94 3.27 -27.78
N TRP A 434 -7.47 2.46 -26.84
CA TRP A 434 -7.86 1.08 -27.13
C TRP A 434 -9.02 1.00 -28.13
N LYS A 435 -10.01 1.86 -28.01
CA LYS A 435 -11.15 1.92 -28.97
C LYS A 435 -10.72 2.32 -30.37
N GLU A 436 -9.71 3.18 -30.52
CA GLU A 436 -9.17 3.59 -31.82
C GLU A 436 -8.55 2.41 -32.62
N VAL A 437 -8.07 1.37 -31.94
CA VAL A 437 -7.55 0.16 -32.58
C VAL A 437 -8.58 -0.96 -32.69
N GLY A 438 -9.81 -0.76 -32.20
CA GLY A 438 -10.92 -1.71 -32.29
C GLY A 438 -11.15 -2.56 -31.04
N ILE A 439 -10.49 -2.23 -29.92
CA ILE A 439 -10.72 -2.90 -28.64
C ILE A 439 -11.98 -2.32 -27.99
N ASN A 440 -12.93 -3.17 -27.64
CA ASN A 440 -14.10 -2.76 -26.87
C ASN A 440 -13.76 -2.69 -25.39
N ALA A 441 -13.66 -1.47 -24.86
CA ALA A 441 -13.24 -1.22 -23.48
C ALA A 441 -14.12 -0.19 -22.79
N GLU A 442 -14.26 -0.34 -21.46
CA GLU A 442 -15.02 0.56 -20.58
C GLU A 442 -14.17 0.99 -19.38
N LEU A 443 -14.29 2.27 -18.98
CA LEU A 443 -13.69 2.78 -17.74
C LEU A 443 -14.71 2.67 -16.59
N HIS A 444 -14.25 2.12 -15.47
CA HIS A 444 -15.00 2.02 -14.22
C HIS A 444 -14.20 2.69 -13.09
N VAL A 445 -14.54 3.94 -12.75
CA VAL A 445 -13.96 4.63 -11.59
C VAL A 445 -14.75 4.23 -10.33
N VAL A 446 -14.05 3.67 -9.34
CA VAL A 446 -14.68 3.08 -8.16
C VAL A 446 -14.06 3.63 -6.87
N GLU A 447 -14.84 3.62 -5.79
CA GLU A 447 -14.38 3.99 -4.46
C GLU A 447 -13.28 3.06 -3.95
N SER A 448 -12.42 3.58 -3.04
CA SER A 448 -11.26 2.88 -2.47
C SER A 448 -11.58 1.50 -1.91
N SER A 449 -12.68 1.38 -1.16
CA SER A 449 -13.11 0.11 -0.56
C SER A 449 -13.52 -0.91 -1.61
N VAL A 450 -14.22 -0.47 -2.65
CA VAL A 450 -14.61 -1.29 -3.79
C VAL A 450 -13.37 -1.73 -4.56
N HIS A 451 -12.46 -0.80 -4.88
CA HIS A 451 -11.21 -1.09 -5.59
C HIS A 451 -10.33 -2.09 -4.84
N THR A 452 -10.24 -1.99 -3.52
CA THR A 452 -9.49 -2.94 -2.71
C THR A 452 -10.03 -4.37 -2.84
N ASN A 453 -11.34 -4.52 -2.93
CA ASN A 453 -11.97 -5.82 -3.15
C ASN A 453 -11.77 -6.32 -4.59
N VAL A 454 -11.84 -5.42 -5.56
CA VAL A 454 -11.51 -5.67 -6.97
C VAL A 454 -10.10 -6.19 -7.15
N GLY A 455 -9.15 -5.51 -6.57
CA GLY A 455 -7.72 -5.84 -6.67
C GLY A 455 -7.32 -7.18 -6.04
N ARG A 456 -8.27 -7.89 -5.43
CA ARG A 456 -8.10 -9.23 -4.83
C ARG A 456 -8.77 -10.31 -5.67
N SER A 457 -8.62 -10.26 -6.97
CA SER A 457 -9.40 -11.07 -7.92
C SER A 457 -8.76 -12.40 -8.33
N ASN A 458 -7.62 -12.76 -7.74
CA ASN A 458 -6.92 -13.99 -8.08
C ASN A 458 -7.68 -15.26 -7.61
N CYS A 459 -7.49 -16.34 -8.34
CA CYS A 459 -7.95 -17.66 -7.94
C CYS A 459 -7.42 -18.12 -6.56
N GLY A 460 -6.25 -17.65 -6.13
CA GLY A 460 -5.69 -17.90 -4.79
C GLY A 460 -6.35 -17.13 -3.66
N HIS A 461 -7.12 -16.07 -3.95
CA HIS A 461 -7.69 -15.25 -2.89
C HIS A 461 -8.79 -15.97 -2.10
N GLY A 462 -8.55 -16.10 -0.79
CA GLY A 462 -9.47 -16.78 0.13
C GLY A 462 -9.51 -18.29 -0.04
N ARG A 463 -8.48 -18.88 -0.66
CA ARG A 463 -8.31 -20.32 -0.86
C ARG A 463 -7.01 -20.79 -0.22
N SER A 464 -7.05 -21.98 0.33
CA SER A 464 -5.88 -22.63 0.92
C SER A 464 -5.02 -23.31 -0.16
N LYS A 465 -3.78 -23.63 0.17
CA LYS A 465 -2.93 -24.47 -0.69
C LYS A 465 -3.60 -25.81 -1.00
N THR A 466 -4.32 -26.38 -0.05
CA THR A 466 -5.07 -27.63 -0.20
C THR A 466 -6.18 -27.52 -1.25
N ASP A 467 -6.84 -26.35 -1.38
CA ASP A 467 -7.83 -26.14 -2.44
C ASP A 467 -7.21 -26.27 -3.82
N PHE A 468 -5.99 -25.73 -4.00
CA PHE A 468 -5.23 -25.88 -5.24
C PHE A 468 -4.74 -27.30 -5.47
N GLU A 469 -4.30 -28.00 -4.43
CA GLU A 469 -3.87 -29.41 -4.54
C GLU A 469 -5.01 -30.30 -5.01
N ASN A 470 -6.23 -30.04 -4.56
CA ASN A 470 -7.44 -30.79 -4.90
C ASN A 470 -8.13 -30.32 -6.19
N ALA A 471 -7.73 -29.19 -6.76
CA ALA A 471 -8.36 -28.65 -7.96
C ALA A 471 -8.06 -29.51 -9.19
N ALA A 472 -8.98 -29.52 -10.14
CA ALA A 472 -8.82 -30.20 -11.42
C ALA A 472 -7.74 -29.52 -12.28
N GLY A 473 -6.87 -30.32 -12.89
CA GLY A 473 -5.78 -29.84 -13.73
C GLY A 473 -4.43 -30.42 -13.33
N SER A 474 -3.51 -30.46 -14.28
CA SER A 474 -2.13 -30.95 -14.09
C SER A 474 -1.16 -29.83 -13.75
N THR A 475 -1.44 -28.60 -14.19
CA THR A 475 -0.65 -27.39 -13.97
C THR A 475 -1.35 -26.43 -13.00
N LEU A 476 -0.62 -25.47 -12.43
CA LEU A 476 -1.22 -24.45 -11.56
C LEU A 476 -2.19 -23.55 -12.33
N THR A 477 -1.85 -23.25 -13.57
CA THR A 477 -2.70 -22.47 -14.48
C THR A 477 -4.04 -23.17 -14.71
N GLU A 478 -4.03 -24.48 -15.05
CA GLU A 478 -5.25 -25.28 -15.22
C GLU A 478 -6.06 -25.37 -13.91
N LYS A 479 -5.39 -25.59 -12.79
CA LYS A 479 -6.03 -25.63 -11.48
C LYS A 479 -6.69 -24.30 -11.12
N CYS A 480 -6.00 -23.19 -11.39
CA CYS A 480 -6.53 -21.85 -11.20
C CYS A 480 -7.80 -21.64 -12.05
N ALA A 481 -7.76 -21.99 -13.33
CA ALA A 481 -8.91 -21.90 -14.21
C ALA A 481 -10.08 -22.76 -13.73
N SER A 482 -9.81 -23.98 -13.24
CA SER A 482 -10.85 -24.90 -12.74
C SER A 482 -11.50 -24.44 -11.43
N LEU A 483 -10.75 -23.74 -10.58
CA LEU A 483 -11.26 -23.15 -9.35
C LEU A 483 -12.19 -21.94 -9.63
N GLY A 484 -12.07 -21.37 -10.82
CA GLY A 484 -12.78 -20.16 -11.19
C GLY A 484 -12.25 -18.93 -10.41
N PRO A 485 -12.83 -17.76 -10.68
CA PRO A 485 -12.42 -16.53 -10.00
C PRO A 485 -12.68 -16.58 -8.49
N GLY A 486 -11.87 -15.91 -7.71
CA GLY A 486 -12.04 -15.77 -6.25
C GLY A 486 -13.33 -15.04 -5.87
N LYS A 487 -13.63 -14.93 -4.58
CA LYS A 487 -14.92 -14.42 -4.06
C LYS A 487 -15.25 -12.98 -4.48
N THR A 488 -14.29 -12.21 -4.97
CA THR A 488 -14.45 -10.80 -5.34
C THR A 488 -13.74 -10.55 -6.66
N THR A 489 -14.41 -10.77 -7.81
CA THR A 489 -13.72 -10.70 -9.09
C THR A 489 -14.22 -9.57 -9.96
N PHE A 490 -13.28 -8.76 -10.40
CA PHE A 490 -13.35 -8.09 -11.69
C PHE A 490 -12.50 -8.91 -12.67
N GLN A 491 -13.13 -9.75 -13.42
CA GLN A 491 -12.51 -10.55 -14.46
C GLN A 491 -12.08 -9.64 -15.63
N SER A 492 -11.12 -8.75 -15.38
CA SER A 492 -10.66 -7.81 -16.38
C SER A 492 -9.33 -7.17 -15.96
N MET A 493 -9.25 -5.84 -15.88
CA MET A 493 -8.05 -5.09 -15.54
C MET A 493 -8.33 -4.08 -14.44
N HIS A 494 -7.35 -3.79 -13.62
CA HIS A 494 -7.42 -2.68 -12.67
C HIS A 494 -6.08 -1.96 -12.52
N LEU A 495 -6.14 -0.64 -12.37
CA LEU A 495 -4.98 0.18 -12.07
C LEU A 495 -4.64 0.06 -10.59
N THR A 496 -3.40 -0.25 -10.32
CA THR A 496 -2.88 -0.30 -8.94
C THR A 496 -1.49 0.29 -8.85
N ALA A 497 -1.15 0.79 -7.68
CA ALA A 497 0.21 1.15 -7.34
C ALA A 497 0.84 0.02 -6.52
N PRO A 498 1.93 -0.57 -6.96
CA PRO A 498 2.65 -1.56 -6.18
C PRO A 498 3.55 -0.97 -5.10
N ALA A 499 3.65 0.34 -4.97
CA ALA A 499 4.69 1.07 -4.25
C ALA A 499 4.94 0.59 -2.83
N THR A 500 3.93 0.62 -2.00
CA THR A 500 4.05 0.14 -0.61
C THR A 500 4.50 -1.32 -0.52
N SER A 501 4.44 -2.03 -1.63
CA SER A 501 4.88 -3.42 -1.70
C SER A 501 6.32 -3.61 -2.14
N THR A 502 6.98 -2.60 -2.67
CA THR A 502 8.35 -2.70 -3.21
C THR A 502 9.39 -1.94 -2.42
N GLU A 503 9.01 -1.34 -1.29
CA GLU A 503 9.96 -0.64 -0.41
C GLU A 503 11.12 -1.53 0.06
N SER A 504 10.95 -2.86 0.06
CA SER A 504 12.04 -3.81 0.28
C SER A 504 13.06 -3.87 -0.87
N LEU A 505 12.77 -3.23 -2.01
CA LEU A 505 13.62 -3.19 -3.21
C LEU A 505 14.05 -4.58 -3.74
N ASP A 506 13.22 -5.59 -3.54
CA ASP A 506 13.43 -6.95 -4.04
C ASP A 506 12.21 -7.42 -4.84
N PHE A 507 12.41 -7.68 -6.13
CA PHE A 507 11.32 -7.97 -7.05
C PHE A 507 10.60 -9.29 -6.73
N ALA A 508 11.34 -10.38 -6.60
CA ALA A 508 10.75 -11.72 -6.44
C ALA A 508 10.00 -11.86 -5.11
N SER A 509 10.54 -11.34 -4.02
CA SER A 509 9.93 -11.51 -2.71
C SER A 509 8.61 -10.80 -2.57
N ARG A 510 8.43 -9.72 -3.26
CA ARG A 510 7.22 -8.92 -3.10
C ARG A 510 6.30 -8.98 -4.31
N GLN A 511 6.78 -8.63 -5.49
CA GLN A 511 5.96 -8.67 -6.69
C GLN A 511 5.64 -10.10 -7.11
N GLY A 512 6.65 -10.97 -7.14
CA GLY A 512 6.49 -12.37 -7.48
C GLY A 512 5.44 -13.06 -6.61
N ARG A 513 5.53 -12.89 -5.28
CA ARG A 513 4.63 -13.57 -4.34
C ARG A 513 3.23 -12.97 -4.25
N LEU A 514 3.09 -11.65 -4.33
CA LEU A 514 1.82 -10.98 -4.08
C LEU A 514 0.98 -10.79 -5.33
N ARG A 515 1.63 -10.47 -6.46
CA ARG A 515 0.94 -9.99 -7.65
C ARG A 515 1.08 -10.91 -8.84
N LEU A 516 2.15 -11.71 -8.89
CA LEU A 516 2.47 -12.59 -10.00
C LEU A 516 2.39 -14.07 -9.66
N SER A 517 2.01 -14.41 -8.44
CA SER A 517 1.88 -15.79 -7.97
C SER A 517 0.46 -16.31 -8.14
N CYS A 518 0.33 -17.57 -8.51
CA CYS A 518 -0.97 -18.28 -8.50
C CYS A 518 -1.65 -18.25 -7.13
N TYR A 519 -0.86 -18.14 -6.07
CA TYR A 519 -1.33 -18.05 -4.68
C TYR A 519 -1.41 -16.61 -4.16
N GLY A 520 -1.06 -15.63 -4.99
CA GLY A 520 -0.94 -14.22 -4.59
C GLY A 520 -2.28 -13.56 -4.28
N ARG A 521 -2.28 -12.65 -3.33
CA ARG A 521 -3.50 -11.97 -2.85
C ARG A 521 -4.09 -10.97 -3.85
N SER A 522 -3.26 -10.39 -4.70
CA SER A 522 -3.64 -9.27 -5.59
C SER A 522 -3.16 -9.50 -7.02
N SER A 523 -3.19 -10.75 -7.47
CA SER A 523 -2.71 -11.15 -8.79
C SER A 523 -3.89 -11.47 -9.71
N GLY A 524 -3.84 -11.00 -10.96
CA GLY A 524 -4.64 -11.52 -12.07
C GLY A 524 -3.92 -12.57 -12.88
N VAL A 525 -2.69 -12.92 -12.49
CA VAL A 525 -1.80 -13.81 -13.23
C VAL A 525 -1.63 -15.14 -12.49
N CYS A 526 -1.73 -16.24 -13.20
CA CYS A 526 -1.24 -17.55 -12.79
C CYS A 526 -0.53 -18.20 -13.96
N ASP A 527 0.78 -18.25 -13.90
CA ASP A 527 1.66 -18.80 -14.94
C ASP A 527 2.66 -19.74 -14.28
N ASP A 528 2.70 -20.99 -14.74
CA ASP A 528 3.52 -22.05 -14.13
C ASP A 528 5.02 -21.74 -14.21
N THR A 529 5.49 -21.17 -15.32
CA THR A 529 6.90 -20.80 -15.50
C THR A 529 7.28 -19.68 -14.54
N LEU A 530 6.46 -18.63 -14.49
CA LEU A 530 6.67 -17.49 -13.59
C LEU A 530 6.65 -17.92 -12.11
N GLN A 531 5.73 -18.81 -11.74
CA GLN A 531 5.66 -19.35 -10.39
C GLN A 531 6.94 -20.11 -10.03
N ALA A 532 7.43 -20.99 -10.95
CA ALA A 532 8.65 -21.74 -10.73
C ALA A 532 9.89 -20.82 -10.62
N MET A 533 9.99 -19.79 -11.48
CA MET A 533 11.05 -18.78 -11.41
C MET A 533 11.03 -18.04 -10.07
N THR A 534 9.86 -17.62 -9.63
CA THR A 534 9.68 -16.89 -8.36
C THR A 534 10.05 -17.76 -7.16
N ASP A 535 9.57 -19.00 -7.12
CA ASP A 535 9.85 -19.93 -6.03
C ASP A 535 11.34 -20.29 -5.91
N ALA A 536 12.03 -20.39 -7.05
CA ALA A 536 13.47 -20.59 -7.09
C ALA A 536 14.24 -19.34 -6.59
N CYS A 537 13.78 -18.14 -6.98
CA CYS A 537 14.47 -16.90 -6.68
C CYS A 537 14.41 -16.50 -5.20
N VAL A 538 13.27 -16.68 -4.56
CA VAL A 538 13.04 -16.18 -3.18
C VAL A 538 13.94 -16.81 -2.14
N VAL A 539 14.58 -17.96 -2.44
CA VAL A 539 15.50 -18.65 -1.52
C VAL A 539 16.98 -18.35 -1.78
N ILE A 540 17.29 -17.61 -2.86
CA ILE A 540 18.67 -17.21 -3.19
C ILE A 540 19.10 -16.06 -2.28
N ASN A 541 20.31 -16.12 -1.71
CA ASN A 541 20.89 -15.05 -0.90
C ASN A 541 21.18 -13.81 -1.72
N PHE A 542 21.37 -12.67 -1.04
CA PHE A 542 21.84 -11.45 -1.69
C PHE A 542 23.12 -11.70 -2.49
N GLY A 543 23.19 -11.08 -3.65
CA GLY A 543 24.33 -11.14 -4.53
C GLY A 543 23.95 -11.18 -6.01
N PRO A 544 24.93 -11.30 -6.90
CA PRO A 544 24.72 -11.25 -8.35
C PRO A 544 23.73 -12.29 -8.88
N GLU A 545 23.68 -13.47 -8.27
CA GLU A 545 22.73 -14.54 -8.64
C GLU A 545 21.29 -14.14 -8.37
N ARG A 546 21.02 -13.49 -7.21
CA ARG A 546 19.69 -12.98 -6.88
C ARG A 546 19.29 -11.83 -7.80
N VAL A 547 20.21 -10.89 -8.04
CA VAL A 547 19.97 -9.77 -8.98
C VAL A 547 19.59 -10.32 -10.36
N LYS A 548 20.36 -11.29 -10.88
CA LYS A 548 20.05 -11.95 -12.15
C LYS A 548 18.68 -12.62 -12.14
N CYS A 549 18.38 -13.34 -11.10
CA CYS A 549 17.09 -14.02 -10.92
C CYS A 549 15.90 -13.03 -10.91
N ASN A 550 16.04 -11.92 -10.18
CA ASN A 550 15.05 -10.85 -10.17
C ASN A 550 14.87 -10.23 -11.56
N THR A 551 15.98 -10.04 -12.29
CA THR A 551 15.97 -9.53 -13.69
C THR A 551 15.23 -10.49 -14.61
N ASP A 552 15.57 -11.78 -14.56
CA ASP A 552 14.95 -12.81 -15.42
C ASP A 552 13.42 -12.86 -15.19
N ILE A 553 12.95 -12.71 -13.96
CA ILE A 553 11.50 -12.65 -13.63
C ILE A 553 10.88 -11.37 -14.22
N ALA A 554 11.51 -10.22 -14.04
CA ALA A 554 10.99 -8.95 -14.54
C ALA A 554 10.92 -8.92 -16.08
N ASP A 555 11.96 -9.43 -16.75
CA ASP A 555 12.01 -9.57 -18.20
C ASP A 555 10.90 -10.52 -18.70
N TYR A 556 10.74 -11.68 -18.05
CA TYR A 556 9.68 -12.63 -18.40
C TYR A 556 8.28 -12.00 -18.32
N VAL A 557 8.02 -11.23 -17.24
CA VAL A 557 6.73 -10.55 -17.07
C VAL A 557 6.49 -9.53 -18.18
N ARG A 558 7.51 -8.73 -18.53
CA ARG A 558 7.45 -7.75 -19.62
C ARG A 558 7.21 -8.41 -20.95
N ASP A 559 8.04 -9.40 -21.32
CA ASP A 559 8.05 -10.04 -22.64
C ASP A 559 6.80 -10.90 -22.90
N ASN A 560 6.08 -11.26 -21.83
CA ASN A 560 4.79 -11.96 -21.90
C ASN A 560 3.59 -11.05 -21.62
N PHE A 561 3.81 -9.75 -21.44
CA PHE A 561 2.74 -8.76 -21.20
C PHE A 561 1.79 -9.21 -20.08
N LEU A 562 2.34 -9.80 -19.03
CA LEU A 562 1.53 -10.34 -17.91
C LEU A 562 0.99 -9.25 -17.01
N VAL A 563 1.64 -8.11 -17.00
CA VAL A 563 1.20 -6.88 -16.39
C VAL A 563 1.54 -5.72 -17.31
N TYR A 564 0.65 -4.76 -17.39
CA TYR A 564 0.88 -3.56 -18.17
C TYR A 564 1.36 -2.45 -17.26
N GLY A 565 2.66 -2.18 -17.25
CA GLY A 565 3.25 -1.02 -16.59
C GLY A 565 2.92 0.26 -17.37
N ASN A 566 2.60 1.33 -16.66
CA ASN A 566 2.17 2.59 -17.26
C ASN A 566 3.20 3.69 -17.06
N PHE A 567 3.39 4.13 -15.82
CA PHE A 567 4.26 5.26 -15.48
C PHE A 567 4.73 5.21 -14.02
N VAL A 568 5.77 5.97 -13.74
CA VAL A 568 6.16 6.38 -12.38
C VAL A 568 5.62 7.77 -12.14
N ASN A 569 4.89 7.95 -11.04
CA ASN A 569 4.42 9.26 -10.64
C ASN A 569 5.45 9.99 -9.80
N VAL A 570 5.31 11.30 -9.77
CA VAL A 570 5.96 12.16 -8.80
C VAL A 570 4.90 12.75 -7.86
N ALA A 571 5.29 13.04 -6.64
CA ALA A 571 4.48 13.84 -5.73
C ALA A 571 5.03 15.26 -5.69
N VAL A 572 4.16 16.24 -5.62
CA VAL A 572 4.54 17.63 -5.42
C VAL A 572 4.27 18.01 -3.98
N TYR A 573 5.31 18.46 -3.32
CA TYR A 573 5.26 18.87 -1.94
C TYR A 573 5.48 20.39 -1.86
N GLY A 574 4.52 21.08 -1.28
CA GLY A 574 4.66 22.49 -0.95
C GLY A 574 5.33 22.65 0.40
N LEU A 575 6.23 23.64 0.49
CA LEU A 575 6.97 23.96 1.70
C LEU A 575 6.81 25.45 2.04
N SER A 576 6.87 25.80 3.34
CA SER A 576 7.08 27.19 3.74
C SER A 576 8.45 27.67 3.26
N ALA A 577 8.60 28.97 3.08
CA ALA A 577 9.82 29.55 2.48
C ALA A 577 11.11 29.21 3.26
N ASP A 578 10.99 29.01 4.54
CA ASP A 578 12.09 28.73 5.48
C ASP A 578 12.26 27.25 5.84
N LEU A 579 11.37 26.35 5.37
CA LEU A 579 11.53 24.91 5.61
C LEU A 579 12.46 24.29 4.56
N GLU A 580 13.42 23.50 5.02
CA GLU A 580 14.21 22.59 4.21
C GLU A 580 13.80 21.14 4.49
N TRP A 581 13.67 20.39 3.42
CA TRP A 581 13.40 18.96 3.44
C TRP A 581 13.92 18.31 2.16
N ASP A 582 14.49 17.12 2.28
CA ASP A 582 14.98 16.31 1.16
C ASP A 582 13.99 15.14 0.97
N PRO A 583 13.30 15.06 -0.19
CA PRO A 583 12.32 14.01 -0.42
C PRO A 583 12.94 12.62 -0.37
N TYR A 584 12.18 11.69 0.18
CA TYR A 584 12.54 10.30 0.24
C TYR A 584 12.16 9.57 -1.08
N TYR A 585 12.73 8.39 -1.33
CA TYR A 585 12.34 7.55 -2.46
C TYR A 585 10.92 6.95 -2.30
N SER A 586 10.30 7.12 -1.17
CA SER A 586 8.93 6.74 -0.86
C SER A 586 8.13 7.97 -0.39
N PRO A 587 6.79 7.93 -0.39
CA PRO A 587 5.97 9.07 0.04
C PRO A 587 6.04 9.38 1.54
N ARG A 588 6.99 8.81 2.24
CA ARG A 588 7.15 8.94 3.69
C ARG A 588 8.03 10.14 4.04
N ILE A 589 7.68 10.84 5.10
CA ILE A 589 8.45 11.97 5.63
C ILE A 589 9.16 11.53 6.90
N ARG A 590 10.47 11.54 6.88
CA ARG A 590 11.22 11.41 8.11
C ARG A 590 11.29 12.78 8.80
N ALA A 591 10.45 12.97 9.82
CA ALA A 591 10.29 14.28 10.48
C ALA A 591 11.58 14.82 11.10
N ASN A 592 12.48 13.95 11.55
CA ASN A 592 13.79 14.34 12.07
C ASN A 592 14.76 14.87 10.99
N THR A 593 14.38 14.86 9.71
CA THR A 593 15.15 15.50 8.62
C THR A 593 14.63 16.90 8.28
N LEU A 594 13.49 17.30 8.82
CA LEU A 594 12.95 18.64 8.66
C LEU A 594 13.80 19.66 9.44
N LYS A 595 14.08 20.79 8.82
CA LYS A 595 14.80 21.90 9.48
C LYS A 595 14.35 23.24 8.92
N PHE A 596 14.28 24.26 9.78
CA PHE A 596 14.11 25.62 9.34
C PHE A 596 15.46 26.26 8.99
N THR A 597 15.52 27.00 7.89
CA THR A 597 16.64 27.87 7.57
C THR A 597 16.55 29.12 8.44
N LYS A 598 17.67 29.53 9.04
CA LYS A 598 17.74 30.75 9.85
C LYS A 598 17.55 31.98 9.01
#